data_6e6642f8632bf9c33eec6b570a09da9c
#
_entry.id   6e6642f8632bf9c33eec6b570a09da9c
#
_cell.length_a   1.000
_cell.length_b   1.000
_cell.length_c   1.000
_cell.angle_alpha   90.00
_cell.angle_beta   90.00
_cell.angle_gamma   90.00
#
_symmetry.space_group_name_H-M   'P 1'
#
loop_
_entity.id
_entity.type
_entity.pdbx_description
1 polymer ?
#
loop_
_entity_poly.entity_id
_entity_poly.type
_entity_poly.pdbx_seq_one_letter_code
_entity_poly.pdbx_strand_id
1 'polypeptide(L)'
;AWYLDKQLDDYASDARPDDLMTPVAQSLSEDDRAAVSAYYASLAAPLRVARGQVSVQDIQKGAAIARAGSPEKGLPACTNCHGPDGTGNPPSVPYLAGQYANYMVLQLDRWKRGQWDNDFGGMMSAIARKMTPEDMRAISEYYKRVANPLTTKDPQ
;
A
#
# COMPACT_ATOMS: atom_id res chain seq x y z
N ALA A 1 13.41 3.99 2.96
CA ALA A 1 14.32 2.83 2.90
C ALA A 1 13.82 1.67 3.78
N TRP A 2 13.63 1.87 5.08
CA TRP A 2 13.28 0.79 6.02
C TRP A 2 12.09 -0.08 5.59
N TYR A 3 10.99 0.53 5.10
CA TYR A 3 9.84 -0.23 4.62
C TYR A 3 10.17 -1.13 3.40
N LEU A 4 10.96 -0.62 2.46
CA LEU A 4 11.37 -1.40 1.29
C LEU A 4 12.29 -2.56 1.68
N ASP A 5 13.22 -2.31 2.59
CA ASP A 5 14.13 -3.29 3.15
C ASP A 5 13.37 -4.43 3.82
N LYS A 6 12.47 -4.08 4.75
CA LYS A 6 11.56 -5.07 5.37
C LYS A 6 10.80 -5.88 4.32
N GLN A 7 10.29 -5.26 3.25
CA GLN A 7 9.56 -6.02 2.23
C GLN A 7 10.47 -7.00 1.47
N LEU A 8 11.73 -6.65 1.21
CA LEU A 8 12.69 -7.56 0.61
C LEU A 8 13.06 -8.70 1.56
N ASP A 9 13.22 -8.43 2.85
CA ASP A 9 13.43 -9.46 3.87
C ASP A 9 12.23 -10.41 3.98
N ASP A 10 11.01 -9.87 3.95
CA ASP A 10 9.79 -10.67 3.97
C ASP A 10 9.67 -11.59 2.73
N TYR A 11 10.09 -11.12 1.55
CA TYR A 11 10.19 -11.96 0.37
C TYR A 11 11.27 -13.02 0.50
N ALA A 12 12.45 -12.66 1.02
CA ALA A 12 13.57 -13.59 1.16
C ALA A 12 13.29 -14.68 2.19
N SER A 13 12.57 -14.37 3.27
CA SER A 13 12.17 -15.30 4.34
C SER A 13 10.86 -16.05 4.07
N ASP A 14 10.21 -15.79 2.94
CA ASP A 14 8.90 -16.36 2.58
C ASP A 14 7.73 -15.91 3.51
N ALA A 15 7.93 -14.90 4.33
CA ALA A 15 6.85 -14.26 5.09
C ALA A 15 5.86 -13.50 4.19
N ARG A 16 6.34 -13.12 2.99
CA ARG A 16 5.57 -12.52 1.91
C ARG A 16 5.83 -13.28 0.60
N PRO A 17 5.27 -14.49 0.41
CA PRO A 17 5.58 -15.31 -0.75
C PRO A 17 5.13 -14.65 -2.06
N ASP A 18 5.99 -14.68 -3.07
CA ASP A 18 5.71 -14.19 -4.42
C ASP A 18 6.62 -14.90 -5.42
N ASP A 19 6.03 -15.45 -6.50
CA ASP A 19 6.73 -16.29 -7.47
C ASP A 19 7.91 -15.59 -8.16
N LEU A 20 7.86 -14.26 -8.29
CA LEU A 20 8.91 -13.46 -8.89
C LEU A 20 9.86 -12.87 -7.82
N MET A 21 9.30 -12.25 -6.79
CA MET A 21 10.11 -11.49 -5.83
C MET A 21 10.84 -12.36 -4.81
N THR A 22 10.28 -13.51 -4.43
CA THR A 22 10.95 -14.42 -3.49
C THR A 22 12.33 -14.85 -4.02
N PRO A 23 12.48 -15.45 -5.22
CA PRO A 23 13.81 -15.83 -5.72
C PRO A 23 14.73 -14.64 -5.95
N VAL A 24 14.21 -13.47 -6.36
CA VAL A 24 15.01 -12.25 -6.49
C VAL A 24 15.58 -11.81 -5.14
N ALA A 25 14.73 -11.71 -4.12
CA ALA A 25 15.16 -11.27 -2.79
C ALA A 25 16.11 -12.28 -2.12
N GLN A 26 15.92 -13.58 -2.34
CA GLN A 26 16.81 -14.63 -1.86
C GLN A 26 18.20 -14.61 -2.51
N SER A 27 18.32 -14.06 -3.74
CA SER A 27 19.60 -13.91 -4.43
C SER A 27 20.42 -12.70 -3.94
N LEU A 28 19.82 -11.81 -3.15
CA LEU A 28 20.47 -10.63 -2.58
C LEU A 28 20.96 -10.91 -1.16
N SER A 29 22.17 -10.42 -0.83
CA SER A 29 22.62 -10.36 0.56
C SER A 29 21.79 -9.36 1.38
N GLU A 30 21.88 -9.40 2.71
CA GLU A 30 21.24 -8.38 3.56
C GLU A 30 21.74 -6.97 3.22
N ASP A 31 23.04 -6.81 3.00
CA ASP A 31 23.64 -5.52 2.61
C ASP A 31 23.11 -5.04 1.25
N ASP A 32 22.95 -5.95 0.28
CA ASP A 32 22.38 -5.60 -1.03
C ASP A 32 20.91 -5.18 -0.91
N ARG A 33 20.10 -5.89 -0.10
CA ARG A 33 18.71 -5.50 0.15
C ARG A 33 18.62 -4.11 0.77
N ALA A 34 19.43 -3.83 1.78
CA ALA A 34 19.51 -2.51 2.40
C ALA A 34 19.94 -1.42 1.41
N ALA A 35 20.98 -1.68 0.59
CA ALA A 35 21.49 -0.75 -0.40
C ALA A 35 20.44 -0.44 -1.51
N VAL A 36 19.79 -1.47 -2.05
CA VAL A 36 18.73 -1.32 -3.06
C VAL A 36 17.55 -0.55 -2.48
N SER A 37 17.17 -0.82 -1.24
CA SER A 37 16.10 -0.13 -0.55
C SER A 37 16.41 1.35 -0.32
N ALA A 38 17.64 1.68 0.05
CA ALA A 38 18.09 3.06 0.18
C ALA A 38 18.09 3.78 -1.17
N TYR A 39 18.56 3.12 -2.22
CA TYR A 39 18.56 3.67 -3.58
C TYR A 39 17.13 4.02 -4.04
N TYR A 40 16.20 3.07 -4.02
CA TYR A 40 14.83 3.35 -4.46
C TYR A 40 14.12 4.37 -3.57
N ALA A 41 14.41 4.41 -2.27
CA ALA A 41 13.84 5.42 -1.39
C ALA A 41 14.37 6.84 -1.66
N SER A 42 15.54 6.97 -2.29
CA SER A 42 16.12 8.27 -2.69
C SER A 42 15.53 8.82 -3.99
N LEU A 43 14.87 7.98 -4.79
CA LEU A 43 14.29 8.41 -6.05
C LEU A 43 12.99 9.19 -5.83
N ALA A 44 12.79 10.24 -6.63
CA ALA A 44 11.48 10.88 -6.72
C ALA A 44 10.48 9.86 -7.27
N ALA A 45 9.43 9.55 -6.53
CA ALA A 45 8.43 8.58 -6.95
C ALA A 45 7.65 9.11 -8.17
N PRO A 46 7.79 8.51 -9.36
CA PRO A 46 7.13 8.99 -10.57
C PRO A 46 5.69 8.47 -10.67
N LEU A 47 4.99 8.36 -9.54
CA LEU A 47 3.61 7.88 -9.54
C LEU A 47 2.73 8.88 -10.25
N ARG A 48 2.58 8.68 -11.57
CA ARG A 48 1.62 9.41 -12.38
C ARG A 48 0.23 8.91 -12.03
N VAL A 49 -0.66 9.83 -11.68
CA VAL A 49 -2.08 9.52 -11.54
C VAL A 49 -2.58 8.96 -12.87
N ALA A 50 -2.76 7.65 -12.96
CA ALA A 50 -3.30 7.02 -14.14
C ALA A 50 -4.76 7.45 -14.31
N ARG A 51 -5.04 8.18 -15.37
CA ARG A 51 -6.40 8.56 -15.75
C ARG A 51 -7.08 7.33 -16.35
N GLY A 52 -8.14 6.85 -15.71
CA GLY A 52 -9.05 5.83 -16.22
C GLY A 52 -10.48 6.24 -15.88
N GLN A 53 -11.45 5.77 -16.67
CA GLN A 53 -12.86 5.98 -16.33
C GLN A 53 -13.20 5.12 -15.11
N VAL A 54 -13.60 5.78 -14.04
CA VAL A 54 -14.11 5.15 -12.82
C VAL A 54 -15.37 5.89 -12.41
N SER A 55 -16.31 5.16 -11.87
CA SER A 55 -17.55 5.71 -11.33
C SER A 55 -17.24 6.77 -10.25
N VAL A 56 -17.85 7.93 -10.36
CA VAL A 56 -17.78 8.98 -9.33
C VAL A 56 -18.25 8.44 -7.98
N GLN A 57 -19.23 7.54 -8.01
CA GLN A 57 -19.76 6.89 -6.80
C GLN A 57 -18.71 6.01 -6.11
N ASP A 58 -17.90 5.25 -6.87
CA ASP A 58 -16.81 4.45 -6.28
C ASP A 58 -15.75 5.34 -5.64
N ILE A 59 -15.41 6.47 -6.27
CA ILE A 59 -14.46 7.43 -5.69
C ILE A 59 -15.01 8.03 -4.40
N GLN A 60 -16.29 8.43 -4.38
CA GLN A 60 -16.94 8.99 -3.19
C GLN A 60 -17.03 7.96 -2.06
N LYS A 61 -17.42 6.72 -2.37
CA LYS A 61 -17.43 5.62 -1.41
C LYS A 61 -16.03 5.36 -0.84
N GLY A 62 -15.03 5.27 -1.70
CA GLY A 62 -13.63 5.09 -1.30
C GLY A 62 -13.14 6.22 -0.40
N ALA A 63 -13.44 7.47 -0.74
CA ALA A 63 -13.11 8.64 0.07
C ALA A 63 -13.77 8.61 1.46
N ALA A 64 -15.04 8.22 1.53
CA ALA A 64 -15.77 8.10 2.79
C ALA A 64 -15.12 7.06 3.70
N ILE A 65 -14.87 5.84 3.20
CA ILE A 65 -14.23 4.79 3.98
C ILE A 65 -12.79 5.20 4.37
N ALA A 66 -12.03 5.79 3.46
CA ALA A 66 -10.66 6.21 3.73
C ALA A 66 -10.56 7.22 4.88
N ARG A 67 -11.50 8.19 4.94
CA ARG A 67 -11.48 9.30 5.90
C ARG A 67 -12.24 9.04 7.18
N ALA A 68 -13.34 8.31 7.12
CA ALA A 68 -14.26 8.10 8.25
C ALA A 68 -14.37 6.62 8.68
N GLY A 69 -13.85 5.69 7.86
CA GLY A 69 -14.09 4.27 8.09
C GLY A 69 -15.50 3.81 7.73
N SER A 70 -15.90 2.68 8.26
CA SER A 70 -17.23 2.09 8.11
C SER A 70 -17.59 1.43 9.44
N PRO A 71 -18.25 2.14 10.35
CA PRO A 71 -18.57 1.64 11.70
C PRO A 71 -19.40 0.35 11.66
N GLU A 72 -20.33 0.23 10.73
CA GLU A 72 -21.18 -0.96 10.55
C GLU A 72 -20.39 -2.22 10.19
N LYS A 73 -19.19 -2.05 9.62
CA LYS A 73 -18.26 -3.15 9.30
C LYS A 73 -17.11 -3.24 10.31
N GLY A 74 -17.05 -2.33 11.27
CA GLY A 74 -15.94 -2.21 12.19
C GLY A 74 -14.61 -1.87 11.47
N LEU A 75 -14.68 -1.13 10.35
CA LEU A 75 -13.52 -0.65 9.62
C LEU A 75 -13.08 0.71 10.17
N PRO A 76 -11.84 0.86 10.65
CA PRO A 76 -11.31 2.18 11.00
C PRO A 76 -11.04 3.01 9.73
N ALA A 77 -10.90 4.33 9.89
CA ALA A 77 -10.43 5.17 8.82
C ALA A 77 -8.99 4.80 8.43
N CYS A 78 -8.72 4.67 7.15
CA CYS A 78 -7.38 4.32 6.65
C CYS A 78 -6.36 5.42 7.00
N THR A 79 -6.82 6.68 7.02
CA THR A 79 -6.01 7.85 7.38
C THR A 79 -5.48 7.82 8.82
N ASN A 80 -6.09 7.04 9.72
CA ASN A 80 -5.62 6.92 11.10
C ASN A 80 -4.19 6.34 11.19
N CYS A 81 -3.86 5.42 10.27
CA CYS A 81 -2.55 4.80 10.20
C CYS A 81 -1.73 5.31 9.00
N HIS A 82 -2.36 5.41 7.82
CA HIS A 82 -1.68 5.80 6.59
C HIS A 82 -1.51 7.31 6.41
N GLY A 83 -1.84 8.10 7.43
CA GLY A 83 -1.70 9.55 7.42
C GLY A 83 -2.77 10.28 6.59
N PRO A 84 -2.83 11.61 6.71
CA PRO A 84 -3.73 12.43 5.91
C PRO A 84 -3.55 12.14 4.42
N ASP A 85 -4.65 11.93 3.72
CA ASP A 85 -4.66 11.62 2.29
C ASP A 85 -3.78 10.41 1.87
N GLY A 86 -3.40 9.54 2.81
CA GLY A 86 -2.60 8.36 2.51
C GLY A 86 -1.12 8.64 2.25
N THR A 87 -0.58 9.65 2.90
CA THR A 87 0.84 10.05 2.79
C THR A 87 1.81 9.09 3.46
N GLY A 88 1.29 8.08 4.16
CA GLY A 88 2.09 7.16 4.95
C GLY A 88 2.49 7.72 6.32
N ASN A 89 3.02 6.83 7.14
CA ASN A 89 3.60 7.16 8.44
C ASN A 89 4.93 6.40 8.61
N PRO A 90 6.05 7.04 8.23
CA PRO A 90 7.36 6.41 8.35
C PRO A 90 7.68 6.00 9.79
N PRO A 91 8.48 4.96 9.99
CA PRO A 91 9.12 4.14 8.97
C PRO A 91 8.27 2.96 8.46
N SER A 92 7.16 2.65 9.12
CA SER A 92 6.51 1.34 9.02
C SER A 92 5.29 1.31 8.10
N VAL A 93 4.52 2.41 8.06
CA VAL A 93 3.25 2.44 7.33
C VAL A 93 3.44 3.10 5.97
N PRO A 94 3.20 2.36 4.86
CA PRO A 94 3.45 2.89 3.53
C PRO A 94 2.45 3.98 3.14
N TYR A 95 2.87 4.83 2.22
CA TYR A 95 1.96 5.75 1.54
C TYR A 95 1.06 4.98 0.56
N LEU A 96 -0.15 5.49 0.37
CA LEU A 96 -1.15 4.96 -0.56
C LEU A 96 -1.43 5.94 -1.71
N ALA A 97 -1.18 7.22 -1.49
CA ALA A 97 -1.44 8.29 -2.46
C ALA A 97 -0.72 8.04 -3.79
N GLY A 98 -1.49 8.00 -4.89
CA GLY A 98 -0.96 7.77 -6.23
C GLY A 98 -0.56 6.33 -6.54
N GLN A 99 -0.75 5.38 -5.63
CA GLN A 99 -0.44 3.97 -5.89
C GLN A 99 -1.42 3.37 -6.90
N TYR A 100 -0.98 2.39 -7.67
CA TYR A 100 -1.83 1.68 -8.63
C TYR A 100 -2.98 0.95 -7.96
N ALA A 101 -4.22 1.22 -8.40
CA ALA A 101 -5.41 0.62 -7.80
C ALA A 101 -5.39 -0.91 -7.84
N ASN A 102 -5.01 -1.50 -8.98
CA ASN A 102 -4.93 -2.96 -9.10
C ASN A 102 -3.90 -3.57 -8.14
N TYR A 103 -2.78 -2.88 -7.90
CA TYR A 103 -1.80 -3.31 -6.92
C TYR A 103 -2.40 -3.29 -5.51
N MET A 104 -3.05 -2.21 -5.11
CA MET A 104 -3.67 -2.12 -3.78
C MET A 104 -4.77 -3.16 -3.58
N VAL A 105 -5.62 -3.39 -4.59
CA VAL A 105 -6.65 -4.46 -4.54
C VAL A 105 -5.99 -5.82 -4.34
N LEU A 106 -4.93 -6.12 -5.09
CA LEU A 106 -4.21 -7.39 -4.95
C LEU A 106 -3.63 -7.58 -3.56
N GLN A 107 -3.02 -6.52 -2.97
CA GLN A 107 -2.46 -6.60 -1.62
C GLN A 107 -3.56 -6.86 -0.58
N LEU A 108 -4.67 -6.13 -0.65
CA LEU A 108 -5.81 -6.31 0.26
C LEU A 108 -6.43 -7.71 0.14
N ASP A 109 -6.56 -8.24 -1.07
CA ASP A 109 -7.09 -9.59 -1.30
C ASP A 109 -6.16 -10.67 -0.73
N ARG A 110 -4.85 -10.53 -0.90
CA ARG A 110 -3.86 -11.47 -0.33
C ARG A 110 -3.91 -11.51 1.21
N TRP A 111 -3.99 -10.36 1.87
CA TRP A 111 -4.20 -10.31 3.33
C TRP A 111 -5.56 -10.88 3.74
N LYS A 112 -6.62 -10.58 3.00
CA LYS A 112 -7.95 -11.14 3.27
C LYS A 112 -7.96 -12.67 3.24
N ARG A 113 -7.23 -13.26 2.30
CA ARG A 113 -7.10 -14.72 2.14
C ARG A 113 -6.09 -15.36 3.08
N GLY A 114 -5.39 -14.58 3.88
CA GLY A 114 -4.33 -15.07 4.75
C GLY A 114 -3.12 -15.64 4.01
N GLN A 115 -2.88 -15.13 2.79
CA GLN A 115 -1.71 -15.53 1.99
C GLN A 115 -0.43 -14.84 2.47
N TRP A 116 -0.58 -13.76 3.24
CA TRP A 116 0.51 -13.02 3.85
C TRP A 116 0.30 -12.85 5.35
N ASP A 117 1.37 -12.97 6.11
CA ASP A 117 1.42 -12.76 7.56
C ASP A 117 2.57 -11.79 7.92
N ASN A 118 2.84 -10.84 7.04
CA ASN A 118 3.95 -9.92 7.16
C ASN A 118 3.56 -8.51 7.64
N ASP A 119 2.29 -8.31 7.97
CA ASP A 119 1.80 -7.04 8.50
C ASP A 119 1.94 -6.97 10.03
N PHE A 120 2.36 -5.80 10.51
CA PHE A 120 2.62 -5.59 11.93
C PHE A 120 1.38 -5.90 12.78
N GLY A 121 1.48 -6.92 13.63
CA GLY A 121 0.40 -7.34 14.54
C GLY A 121 -0.87 -7.82 13.84
N GLY A 122 -0.83 -8.21 12.57
CA GLY A 122 -2.00 -8.67 11.82
C GLY A 122 -3.04 -7.59 11.53
N MET A 123 -2.66 -6.31 11.61
CA MET A 123 -3.61 -5.19 11.48
C MET A 123 -4.25 -5.11 10.10
N MET A 124 -3.44 -5.18 9.03
CA MET A 124 -3.97 -5.11 7.66
C MET A 124 -4.77 -6.35 7.31
N SER A 125 -4.35 -7.53 7.79
CA SER A 125 -5.10 -8.78 7.66
C SER A 125 -6.48 -8.70 8.34
N ALA A 126 -6.54 -8.14 9.55
CA ALA A 126 -7.81 -7.95 10.27
C ALA A 126 -8.73 -6.94 9.55
N ILE A 127 -8.18 -5.86 9.00
CA ILE A 127 -8.91 -4.86 8.22
C ILE A 127 -9.41 -5.46 6.91
N ALA A 128 -8.54 -6.11 6.15
CA ALA A 128 -8.86 -6.68 4.85
C ALA A 128 -9.98 -7.75 4.93
N ARG A 129 -10.00 -8.56 5.99
CA ARG A 129 -11.07 -9.56 6.22
C ARG A 129 -12.46 -8.93 6.33
N LYS A 130 -12.57 -7.70 6.80
CA LYS A 130 -13.85 -6.97 6.95
C LYS A 130 -14.31 -6.27 5.67
N MET A 131 -13.44 -6.12 4.68
CA MET A 131 -13.73 -5.42 3.43
C MET A 131 -14.43 -6.34 2.42
N THR A 132 -15.37 -5.78 1.66
CA THR A 132 -15.89 -6.43 0.46
C THR A 132 -14.98 -6.15 -0.75
N PRO A 133 -15.08 -6.93 -1.84
CA PRO A 133 -14.34 -6.61 -3.07
C PRO A 133 -14.65 -5.21 -3.62
N GLU A 134 -15.89 -4.73 -3.43
CA GLU A 134 -16.32 -3.39 -3.82
C GLU A 134 -15.64 -2.31 -2.96
N ASP A 135 -15.49 -2.54 -1.64
CA ASP A 135 -14.78 -1.62 -0.75
C ASP A 135 -13.30 -1.53 -1.14
N MET A 136 -12.66 -2.67 -1.42
CA MET A 136 -11.27 -2.71 -1.85
C MET A 136 -11.06 -1.92 -3.15
N ARG A 137 -11.95 -2.11 -4.15
CA ARG A 137 -11.90 -1.33 -5.40
C ARG A 137 -12.10 0.16 -5.15
N ALA A 138 -13.15 0.52 -4.42
CA ALA A 138 -13.49 1.91 -4.16
C ALA A 138 -12.35 2.67 -3.47
N ILE A 139 -11.77 2.10 -2.41
CA ILE A 139 -10.65 2.69 -1.67
C ILE A 139 -9.42 2.80 -2.57
N SER A 140 -9.12 1.77 -3.35
CA SER A 140 -7.96 1.75 -4.25
C SER A 140 -8.08 2.78 -5.37
N GLU A 141 -9.26 2.93 -5.95
CA GLU A 141 -9.51 3.96 -6.98
C GLU A 141 -9.51 5.38 -6.40
N TYR A 142 -9.90 5.55 -5.15
CA TYR A 142 -9.76 6.82 -4.46
C TYR A 142 -8.28 7.18 -4.28
N TYR A 143 -7.48 6.32 -3.63
CA TYR A 143 -6.07 6.62 -3.37
C TYR A 143 -5.21 6.76 -4.63
N LYS A 144 -5.51 6.02 -5.70
CA LYS A 144 -4.86 6.18 -7.00
C LYS A 144 -4.95 7.62 -7.53
N ARG A 145 -5.98 8.38 -7.13
CA ARG A 145 -6.25 9.76 -7.57
C ARG A 145 -5.80 10.83 -6.61
N VAL A 146 -5.44 10.44 -5.40
CA VAL A 146 -4.87 11.38 -4.44
C VAL A 146 -3.46 11.74 -4.92
N ALA A 147 -3.21 13.03 -5.06
CA ALA A 147 -1.87 13.52 -5.44
C ALA A 147 -0.88 13.16 -4.33
N ASN A 148 0.23 12.53 -4.73
CA ASN A 148 1.30 12.28 -3.79
C ASN A 148 2.06 13.59 -3.53
N PRO A 149 2.05 14.13 -2.31
CA PRO A 149 2.73 15.39 -2.01
C PRO A 149 4.26 15.33 -2.20
N LEU A 150 4.83 14.12 -2.23
CA LEU A 150 6.27 13.94 -2.49
C LEU A 150 6.64 14.14 -3.96
N THR A 151 5.66 14.10 -4.88
CA THR A 151 5.88 14.32 -6.32
C THR A 151 5.65 15.76 -6.74
N THR A 152 5.14 16.62 -5.85
CA THR A 152 4.82 18.03 -6.14
C THR A 152 5.96 19.00 -5.78
N LYS A 153 7.09 18.53 -5.30
CA LYS A 153 8.28 19.37 -5.21
C LYS A 153 8.83 19.51 -6.62
N ASP A 154 8.61 20.67 -7.22
CA ASP A 154 9.32 21.10 -8.43
C ASP A 154 10.83 20.90 -8.22
N PRO A 155 11.55 20.32 -9.20
CA PRO A 155 12.99 20.32 -9.16
C PRO A 155 13.45 21.79 -9.23
N GLN A 156 14.01 22.28 -8.14
CA GLN A 156 14.81 23.50 -8.17
C GLN A 156 16.15 23.22 -8.79
#